data_6790c41d62b0ae15a58224ffab497501
#
_entry.id   6790c41d62b0ae15a58224ffab497501
#
_cell.length_a   1.000
_cell.length_b   1.000
_cell.length_c   1.000
_cell.angle_alpha   90.00
_cell.angle_beta   90.00
_cell.angle_gamma   90.00
#
_symmetry.space_group_name_H-M   'P 1'
#
loop_
_entity.id
_entity.type
_entity.pdbx_description
1 polymer ?
#
loop_
_entity_poly.entity_id
_entity_poly.type
_entity_poly.pdbx_seq_one_letter_code
_entity_poly.pdbx_strand_id
1 'polypeptide(L)'
;VESLQSLKLLVPFFAMIWRTSPSLTLSNVILRLLKAAIPVGQLYVGKLIIDEVIHLIQATDKDYHQLWWWLGLELGLAVFSEIFNRIISLTDALLGDLYANHSSIELMHKAASLDLGMFEDSAFYDKLERARRQTTGRVVLMSMVLSQLQDLITILFLGAGLVVFEPWLILILIVAVLPSFLS
;
A
#
# COMPACT_ATOMS: atom_id res chain seq x y z
N VAL A 1 -21.17 9.36 -10.03
CA VAL A 1 -20.94 8.90 -11.44
C VAL A 1 -19.50 9.19 -11.88
N GLU A 2 -18.84 10.22 -11.34
CA GLU A 2 -17.45 10.57 -11.67
C GLU A 2 -16.42 9.55 -11.14
N SER A 3 -16.69 8.90 -10.01
CA SER A 3 -15.77 7.94 -9.39
C SER A 3 -15.56 6.66 -10.23
N LEU A 4 -16.55 6.22 -11.00
CA LEU A 4 -16.42 5.06 -11.89
C LEU A 4 -15.62 5.35 -13.17
N GLN A 5 -15.60 6.60 -13.62
CA GLN A 5 -14.76 7.01 -14.75
C GLN A 5 -13.29 7.09 -14.35
N SER A 6 -12.99 7.48 -13.12
CA SER A 6 -11.64 7.50 -12.58
C SER A 6 -11.03 6.10 -12.50
N LEU A 7 -11.82 5.07 -12.16
CA LEU A 7 -11.38 3.67 -12.15
C LEU A 7 -10.98 3.16 -13.54
N LYS A 8 -11.64 3.61 -14.61
CA LYS A 8 -11.28 3.25 -15.99
C LYS A 8 -9.93 3.81 -16.43
N LEU A 9 -9.49 4.92 -15.82
CA LEU A 9 -8.19 5.53 -16.08
C LEU A 9 -7.04 4.79 -15.37
N LEU A 10 -7.34 3.99 -14.35
CA LEU A 10 -6.32 3.20 -13.63
C LEU A 10 -5.78 2.04 -14.48
N VAL A 11 -6.63 1.40 -15.30
CA VAL A 11 -6.21 0.26 -16.13
C VAL A 11 -5.09 0.60 -17.12
N PRO A 12 -5.19 1.67 -17.95
CA PRO A 12 -4.09 2.06 -18.85
C PRO A 12 -2.85 2.51 -18.07
N PHE A 13 -3.04 3.05 -16.86
CA PHE A 13 -1.96 3.47 -16.00
C PHE A 13 -1.15 2.27 -15.45
N PHE A 14 -1.84 1.24 -14.95
CA PHE A 14 -1.18 -0.01 -14.54
C PHE A 14 -0.48 -0.71 -15.70
N ALA A 15 -1.07 -0.69 -16.90
CA ALA A 15 -0.45 -1.27 -18.09
C ALA A 15 0.86 -0.55 -18.45
N MET A 16 0.93 0.76 -18.24
CA MET A 16 2.13 1.56 -18.52
C MET A 16 3.26 1.25 -17.52
N ILE A 17 2.94 1.07 -16.23
CA ILE A 17 3.90 0.67 -15.19
C ILE A 17 4.41 -0.74 -15.47
N TRP A 18 3.51 -1.66 -15.81
CA TRP A 18 3.87 -3.02 -16.18
C TRP A 18 4.85 -3.07 -17.34
N ARG A 19 4.70 -2.17 -18.31
CA ARG A 19 5.64 -2.07 -19.45
C ARG A 19 7.01 -1.53 -19.05
N THR A 20 7.09 -0.70 -18.02
CA THR A 20 8.35 -0.12 -17.55
C THR A 20 9.22 -1.15 -16.84
N SER A 21 8.66 -1.92 -15.93
CA SER A 21 9.36 -3.01 -15.22
C SER A 21 8.37 -4.05 -14.66
N PRO A 22 8.11 -5.16 -15.39
CA PRO A 22 7.17 -6.20 -14.93
C PRO A 22 7.61 -6.86 -13.62
N SER A 23 8.90 -7.09 -13.46
CA SER A 23 9.46 -7.78 -12.29
C SER A 23 9.32 -6.97 -11.01
N LEU A 24 9.61 -5.66 -11.06
CA LEU A 24 9.45 -4.77 -9.90
C LEU A 24 7.97 -4.57 -9.55
N THR A 25 7.10 -4.44 -10.54
CA THR A 25 5.66 -4.31 -10.32
C THR A 25 5.08 -5.55 -9.67
N LEU A 26 5.43 -6.74 -10.16
CA LEU A 26 4.99 -8.01 -9.58
C LEU A 26 5.51 -8.19 -8.15
N SER A 27 6.80 -7.91 -7.94
CA SER A 27 7.41 -7.97 -6.61
C SER A 27 6.71 -7.04 -5.62
N ASN A 28 6.41 -5.80 -6.03
CA ASN A 28 5.71 -4.83 -5.20
C ASN A 28 4.30 -5.31 -4.82
N VAL A 29 3.54 -5.85 -5.77
CA VAL A 29 2.20 -6.39 -5.50
C VAL A 29 2.27 -7.58 -4.53
N ILE A 30 3.20 -8.51 -4.74
CA ILE A 30 3.37 -9.67 -3.84
C ILE A 30 3.74 -9.21 -2.43
N LEU A 31 4.69 -8.28 -2.30
CA LEU A 31 5.09 -7.74 -1.00
C LEU A 31 3.92 -7.08 -0.25
N ARG A 32 3.08 -6.33 -0.97
CA ARG A 32 1.88 -5.70 -0.39
C ARG A 32 0.84 -6.73 0.06
N LEU A 33 0.64 -7.80 -0.72
CA LEU A 33 -0.26 -8.89 -0.35
C LEU A 33 0.23 -9.62 0.92
N LEU A 34 1.52 -9.93 0.98
CA LEU A 34 2.12 -10.56 2.17
C LEU A 34 2.00 -9.64 3.40
N LYS A 35 2.32 -8.37 3.23
CA LYS A 35 2.19 -7.38 4.30
C LYS A 35 0.75 -7.23 4.80
N ALA A 36 -0.24 -7.28 3.91
CA ALA A 36 -1.66 -7.17 4.27
C ALA A 36 -2.14 -8.30 5.19
N ALA A 37 -1.46 -9.46 5.21
CA ALA A 37 -1.78 -10.57 6.09
C ALA A 37 -1.18 -10.41 7.51
N ILE A 38 -0.12 -9.61 7.68
CA ILE A 38 0.57 -9.46 8.97
C ILE A 38 -0.35 -8.97 10.11
N PRO A 39 -1.22 -7.96 9.93
CA PRO A 39 -2.10 -7.48 10.98
C PRO A 39 -3.05 -8.56 11.53
N VAL A 40 -3.47 -9.52 10.69
CA VAL A 40 -4.28 -10.66 11.15
C VAL A 40 -3.47 -11.56 12.08
N GLY A 41 -2.21 -11.83 11.73
CA GLY A 41 -1.28 -12.56 12.60
C GLY A 41 -1.06 -11.87 13.94
N GLN A 42 -0.89 -10.54 13.93
CA GLN A 42 -0.74 -9.74 15.14
C GLN A 42 -1.98 -9.79 16.04
N LEU A 43 -3.19 -9.69 15.46
CA LEU A 43 -4.43 -9.86 16.24
C LEU A 43 -4.53 -11.25 16.86
N TYR A 44 -4.13 -12.29 16.12
CA TYR A 44 -4.14 -13.66 16.64
C TYR A 44 -3.17 -13.85 17.80
N VAL A 45 -1.93 -13.38 17.63
CA VAL A 45 -0.91 -13.44 18.71
C VAL A 45 -1.32 -12.58 19.90
N GLY A 46 -1.88 -11.39 19.66
CA GLY A 46 -2.42 -10.53 20.72
C GLY A 46 -3.51 -11.23 21.55
N LYS A 47 -4.40 -11.99 20.90
CA LYS A 47 -5.36 -12.84 21.59
C LYS A 47 -4.66 -13.88 22.47
N LEU A 48 -3.66 -14.60 21.95
CA LEU A 48 -2.92 -15.62 22.68
C LEU A 48 -2.20 -15.03 23.90
N ILE A 49 -1.67 -13.81 23.79
CA ILE A 49 -1.07 -13.07 24.92
C ILE A 49 -2.12 -12.80 25.99
N ILE A 50 -3.32 -12.35 25.61
CA ILE A 50 -4.40 -12.07 26.57
C ILE A 50 -4.86 -13.36 27.25
N ASP A 51 -5.06 -14.42 26.49
CA ASP A 51 -5.49 -15.73 27.02
C ASP A 51 -4.44 -16.28 28.03
N GLU A 52 -3.16 -16.14 27.71
CA GLU A 52 -2.07 -16.56 28.60
C GLU A 52 -2.01 -15.72 29.88
N VAL A 53 -2.21 -14.41 29.78
CA VAL A 53 -2.27 -13.54 30.96
C VAL A 53 -3.43 -13.93 31.86
N ILE A 54 -4.61 -14.23 31.32
CA ILE A 54 -5.77 -14.68 32.09
C ILE A 54 -5.46 -16.03 32.77
N HIS A 55 -4.82 -16.95 32.07
CA HIS A 55 -4.41 -18.25 32.61
C HIS A 55 -3.43 -18.07 33.79
N LEU A 56 -2.43 -17.19 33.62
CA LEU A 56 -1.44 -16.92 34.69
C LEU A 56 -2.03 -16.25 35.94
N ILE A 57 -3.11 -15.47 35.80
CA ILE A 57 -3.81 -14.88 36.94
C ILE A 57 -4.51 -15.96 37.78
N GLN A 58 -5.02 -17.02 37.13
CA GLN A 58 -5.76 -18.10 37.77
C GLN A 58 -4.86 -19.25 38.27
N ALA A 59 -3.66 -19.39 37.71
CA ALA A 59 -2.73 -20.44 38.05
C ALA A 59 -2.03 -20.19 39.38
N THR A 60 -1.86 -21.25 40.15
CA THR A 60 -1.10 -21.22 41.44
C THR A 60 0.42 -21.22 41.16
N ASP A 61 0.84 -21.86 40.08
CA ASP A 61 2.24 -21.87 39.60
C ASP A 61 2.36 -20.96 38.37
N LYS A 62 3.26 -19.96 38.47
CA LYS A 62 3.38 -18.88 37.45
C LYS A 62 4.57 -19.15 36.55
N ASP A 63 4.35 -19.91 35.47
CA ASP A 63 5.34 -20.05 34.41
C ASP A 63 5.14 -18.98 33.31
N TYR A 64 6.04 -17.99 33.31
CA TYR A 64 6.01 -16.88 32.35
C TYR A 64 6.69 -17.20 31.01
N HIS A 65 7.24 -18.43 30.83
CA HIS A 65 8.02 -18.79 29.64
C HIS A 65 7.17 -18.65 28.37
N GLN A 66 5.92 -19.10 28.41
CA GLN A 66 5.01 -19.06 27.26
C GLN A 66 4.60 -17.63 26.92
N LEU A 67 4.38 -16.78 27.93
CA LEU A 67 4.10 -15.37 27.73
C LEU A 67 5.24 -14.63 27.02
N TRP A 68 6.50 -14.90 27.42
CA TRP A 68 7.68 -14.32 26.76
C TRP A 68 7.83 -14.78 25.33
N TRP A 69 7.44 -16.01 25.03
CA TRP A 69 7.45 -16.52 23.65
C TRP A 69 6.44 -15.77 22.76
N TRP A 70 5.21 -15.56 23.23
CA TRP A 70 4.20 -14.82 22.47
C TRP A 70 4.57 -13.36 22.29
N LEU A 71 5.10 -12.71 23.33
CA LEU A 71 5.59 -11.34 23.25
C LEU A 71 6.75 -11.21 22.25
N GLY A 72 7.68 -12.17 22.22
CA GLY A 72 8.76 -12.22 21.25
C GLY A 72 8.26 -12.38 19.83
N LEU A 73 7.22 -13.20 19.62
CA LEU A 73 6.60 -13.42 18.33
C LEU A 73 5.86 -12.16 17.85
N GLU A 74 5.14 -11.48 18.73
CA GLU A 74 4.46 -10.20 18.41
C GLU A 74 5.47 -9.13 18.00
N LEU A 75 6.56 -8.99 18.75
CA LEU A 75 7.64 -8.08 18.41
C LEU A 75 8.30 -8.45 17.09
N GLY A 76 8.50 -9.75 16.84
CA GLY A 76 8.99 -10.27 15.56
C GLY A 76 8.09 -9.87 14.39
N LEU A 77 6.78 -10.05 14.52
CA LEU A 77 5.80 -9.65 13.51
C LEU A 77 5.82 -8.13 13.26
N ALA A 78 5.97 -7.32 14.31
CA ALA A 78 6.07 -5.86 14.19
C ALA A 78 7.33 -5.45 13.41
N VAL A 79 8.48 -6.05 13.72
CA VAL A 79 9.74 -5.81 13.00
C VAL A 79 9.62 -6.26 11.54
N PHE A 80 9.05 -7.43 11.28
CA PHE A 80 8.77 -7.92 9.92
C PHE A 80 7.88 -6.95 9.15
N SER A 81 6.82 -6.45 9.76
CA SER A 81 5.93 -5.46 9.16
C SER A 81 6.68 -4.21 8.72
N GLU A 82 7.59 -3.70 9.57
CA GLU A 82 8.40 -2.52 9.25
C GLU A 82 9.42 -2.79 8.13
N ILE A 83 10.02 -3.98 8.10
CA ILE A 83 10.91 -4.40 7.00
C ILE A 83 10.13 -4.41 5.68
N PHE A 84 8.93 -5.01 5.65
CA PHE A 84 8.08 -4.97 4.45
C PHE A 84 7.73 -3.54 4.03
N ASN A 85 7.44 -2.65 4.99
CA ASN A 85 7.22 -1.23 4.70
C ASN A 85 8.39 -0.61 3.97
N ARG A 86 9.61 -0.85 4.45
CA ARG A 86 10.83 -0.30 3.86
C ARG A 86 11.08 -0.84 2.45
N ILE A 87 10.90 -2.14 2.26
CA ILE A 87 11.07 -2.77 0.94
C ILE A 87 10.03 -2.26 -0.05
N ILE A 88 8.77 -2.14 0.36
CA ILE A 88 7.70 -1.59 -0.49
C ILE A 88 8.01 -0.15 -0.87
N SER A 89 8.40 0.71 0.09
CA SER A 89 8.77 2.11 -0.17
C SER A 89 9.95 2.22 -1.13
N LEU A 90 10.95 1.36 -0.99
CA LEU A 90 12.09 1.30 -1.90
C LEU A 90 11.67 0.89 -3.31
N THR A 91 10.82 -0.13 -3.42
CA THR A 91 10.31 -0.61 -4.72
C THR A 91 9.42 0.45 -5.39
N ASP A 92 8.62 1.18 -4.62
CA ASP A 92 7.81 2.31 -5.11
C ASP A 92 8.70 3.43 -5.66
N ALA A 93 9.77 3.79 -4.93
CA ALA A 93 10.71 4.80 -5.37
C ALA A 93 11.43 4.39 -6.67
N LEU A 94 11.92 3.15 -6.74
CA LEU A 94 12.57 2.62 -7.94
C LEU A 94 11.62 2.59 -9.15
N LEU A 95 10.37 2.16 -8.96
CA LEU A 95 9.36 2.20 -10.03
C LEU A 95 9.07 3.63 -10.48
N GLY A 96 9.01 4.55 -9.52
CA GLY A 96 8.82 5.97 -9.78
C GLY A 96 9.96 6.56 -10.60
N ASP A 97 11.19 6.30 -10.23
CA ASP A 97 12.38 6.78 -10.92
C ASP A 97 12.51 6.22 -12.33
N LEU A 98 12.27 4.91 -12.50
CA LEU A 98 12.28 4.26 -13.81
C LEU A 98 11.20 4.86 -14.74
N TYR A 99 9.99 5.07 -14.21
CA TYR A 99 8.90 5.68 -14.95
C TYR A 99 9.23 7.13 -15.35
N ALA A 100 9.74 7.93 -14.41
CA ALA A 100 10.12 9.32 -14.66
C ALA A 100 11.24 9.42 -15.71
N ASN A 101 12.23 8.53 -15.65
CA ASN A 101 13.32 8.47 -16.61
C ASN A 101 12.81 8.06 -18.00
N HIS A 102 12.00 7.00 -18.08
CA HIS A 102 11.40 6.56 -19.35
C HIS A 102 10.56 7.67 -20.00
N SER A 103 9.70 8.33 -19.23
CA SER A 103 8.88 9.43 -19.71
C SER A 103 9.71 10.65 -20.13
N SER A 104 10.81 10.94 -19.44
CA SER A 104 11.73 12.02 -19.79
C SER A 104 12.43 11.75 -21.13
N ILE A 105 12.87 10.51 -21.35
CA ILE A 105 13.49 10.08 -22.62
C ILE A 105 12.47 10.19 -23.76
N GLU A 106 11.23 9.75 -23.56
CA GLU A 106 10.17 9.83 -24.54
C GLU A 106 9.85 11.29 -24.92
N LEU A 107 9.78 12.18 -23.90
CA LEU A 107 9.60 13.61 -24.10
C LEU A 107 10.76 14.22 -24.88
N MET A 108 12.01 13.85 -24.57
CA MET A 108 13.20 14.34 -25.29
C MET A 108 13.20 13.86 -26.74
N HIS A 109 12.87 12.58 -27.00
CA HIS A 109 12.73 12.06 -28.35
C HIS A 109 11.65 12.81 -29.14
N LYS A 110 10.50 13.07 -28.52
CA LYS A 110 9.43 13.83 -29.14
C LYS A 110 9.86 15.26 -29.41
N ALA A 111 10.51 15.92 -28.47
CA ALA A 111 11.05 17.28 -28.67
C ALA A 111 12.07 17.32 -29.79
N ALA A 112 13.02 16.38 -29.86
CA ALA A 112 14.03 16.31 -30.91
C ALA A 112 13.45 16.04 -32.33
N SER A 113 12.23 15.49 -32.40
CA SER A 113 11.53 15.25 -33.68
C SER A 113 10.74 16.46 -34.16
N LEU A 114 10.70 17.57 -33.44
CA LEU A 114 9.99 18.78 -33.78
C LEU A 114 10.91 19.77 -34.48
N ASP A 115 10.31 20.62 -35.33
CA ASP A 115 11.05 21.64 -36.08
C ASP A 115 11.58 22.74 -35.16
N LEU A 116 12.74 23.28 -35.51
CA LEU A 116 13.45 24.32 -34.74
C LEU A 116 12.57 25.56 -34.49
N GLY A 117 11.71 25.90 -35.45
CA GLY A 117 10.76 27.03 -35.33
C GLY A 117 9.76 26.87 -34.18
N MET A 118 9.45 25.64 -33.72
CA MET A 118 8.59 25.40 -32.56
C MET A 118 9.25 25.73 -31.22
N PHE A 119 10.57 25.72 -31.17
CA PHE A 119 11.33 26.09 -29.97
C PHE A 119 11.37 27.60 -29.70
N GLU A 120 11.01 28.43 -30.72
CA GLU A 120 10.86 29.88 -30.54
C GLU A 120 9.49 30.27 -30.00
N ASP A 121 8.51 29.32 -29.94
CA ASP A 121 7.16 29.56 -29.45
C ASP A 121 7.08 29.34 -27.93
N SER A 122 6.75 30.41 -27.20
CA SER A 122 6.54 30.37 -25.75
C SER A 122 5.44 29.38 -25.32
N ALA A 123 4.42 29.18 -26.15
CA ALA A 123 3.33 28.24 -25.89
C ALA A 123 3.81 26.78 -25.94
N PHE A 124 4.85 26.50 -26.69
CA PHE A 124 5.47 25.19 -26.73
C PHE A 124 6.21 24.89 -25.41
N TYR A 125 6.99 25.83 -24.89
CA TYR A 125 7.68 25.70 -23.61
C TYR A 125 6.71 25.47 -22.45
N ASP A 126 5.60 26.16 -22.42
CA ASP A 126 4.54 25.96 -21.41
C ASP A 126 3.94 24.56 -21.48
N LYS A 127 3.72 24.04 -22.68
CA LYS A 127 3.21 22.68 -22.85
C LYS A 127 4.23 21.62 -22.43
N LEU A 128 5.50 21.81 -22.74
CA LEU A 128 6.59 20.91 -22.37
C LEU A 128 6.76 20.87 -20.84
N GLU A 129 6.75 22.03 -20.20
CA GLU A 129 6.87 22.14 -18.75
C GLU A 129 5.65 21.51 -18.02
N ARG A 130 4.45 21.72 -18.54
CA ARG A 130 3.24 21.05 -18.03
C ARG A 130 3.32 19.53 -18.16
N ALA A 131 3.78 19.03 -19.31
CA ALA A 131 3.98 17.59 -19.53
C ALA A 131 4.97 17.00 -18.54
N ARG A 132 6.08 17.70 -18.28
CA ARG A 132 7.11 17.31 -17.32
C ARG A 132 6.58 17.26 -15.89
N ARG A 133 5.84 18.27 -15.45
CA ARG A 133 5.20 18.31 -14.12
C ARG A 133 4.15 17.21 -13.94
N GLN A 134 3.38 16.92 -14.99
CA GLN A 134 2.37 15.84 -14.95
C GLN A 134 3.02 14.47 -14.79
N THR A 135 4.22 14.23 -15.29
CA THR A 135 4.93 12.97 -15.14
C THR A 135 5.25 12.70 -13.65
N THR A 136 5.75 13.70 -12.93
CA THR A 136 6.04 13.57 -11.49
C THR A 136 4.78 13.31 -10.67
N GLY A 137 3.69 14.01 -10.98
CA GLY A 137 2.40 13.81 -10.30
C GLY A 137 1.82 12.40 -10.48
N ARG A 138 2.03 11.78 -11.64
CA ARG A 138 1.54 10.41 -11.91
C ARG A 138 2.23 9.36 -11.06
N VAL A 139 3.51 9.50 -10.78
CA VAL A 139 4.26 8.59 -9.89
C VAL A 139 3.68 8.60 -8.47
N VAL A 140 3.42 9.79 -7.94
CA VAL A 140 2.80 9.94 -6.61
C VAL A 140 1.40 9.32 -6.57
N LEU A 141 0.59 9.57 -7.59
CA LEU A 141 -0.75 8.98 -7.70
C LEU A 141 -0.70 7.45 -7.74
N MET A 142 0.30 6.87 -8.44
CA MET A 142 0.52 5.43 -8.47
C MET A 142 0.75 4.85 -7.09
N SER A 143 1.69 5.41 -6.34
CA SER A 143 2.00 4.94 -4.98
C SER A 143 0.77 5.04 -4.07
N MET A 144 0.01 6.14 -4.17
CA MET A 144 -1.25 6.32 -3.42
C MET A 144 -2.29 5.26 -3.76
N VAL A 145 -2.51 4.97 -5.05
CA VAL A 145 -3.48 3.96 -5.48
C VAL A 145 -3.09 2.56 -5.02
N LEU A 146 -1.80 2.20 -5.15
CA LEU A 146 -1.29 0.92 -4.68
C LEU A 146 -1.42 0.79 -3.15
N SER A 147 -1.18 1.88 -2.40
CA SER A 147 -1.38 1.90 -0.96
C SER A 147 -2.85 1.71 -0.59
N GLN A 148 -3.77 2.40 -1.26
CA GLN A 148 -5.20 2.24 -1.01
C GLN A 148 -5.72 0.84 -1.33
N LEU A 149 -5.21 0.21 -2.40
CA LEU A 149 -5.51 -1.19 -2.70
C LEU A 149 -5.01 -2.13 -1.60
N GLN A 150 -3.81 -1.90 -1.08
CA GLN A 150 -3.28 -2.65 0.05
C GLN A 150 -4.16 -2.48 1.29
N ASP A 151 -4.56 -1.25 1.63
CA ASP A 151 -5.41 -0.96 2.78
C ASP A 151 -6.77 -1.66 2.66
N LEU A 152 -7.37 -1.67 1.46
CA LEU A 152 -8.59 -2.42 1.16
C LEU A 152 -8.42 -3.93 1.43
N ILE A 153 -7.32 -4.51 0.94
CA ILE A 153 -7.01 -5.94 1.16
C ILE A 153 -6.81 -6.20 2.66
N THR A 154 -6.11 -5.31 3.36
CA THR A 154 -5.90 -5.41 4.81
C THR A 154 -7.22 -5.38 5.57
N ILE A 155 -8.13 -4.47 5.21
CA ILE A 155 -9.48 -4.39 5.80
C ILE A 155 -10.27 -5.68 5.55
N LEU A 156 -10.19 -6.25 4.35
CA LEU A 156 -10.85 -7.52 4.03
C LEU A 156 -10.29 -8.67 4.87
N PHE A 157 -8.97 -8.77 5.02
CA PHE A 157 -8.34 -9.79 5.85
C PHE A 157 -8.68 -9.61 7.34
N LEU A 158 -8.64 -8.38 7.86
CA LEU A 158 -9.03 -8.08 9.22
C LEU A 158 -10.51 -8.39 9.46
N GLY A 159 -11.39 -8.00 8.53
CA GLY A 159 -12.81 -8.31 8.59
C GLY A 159 -13.07 -9.81 8.60
N ALA A 160 -12.41 -10.56 7.70
CA ALA A 160 -12.51 -12.02 7.67
C ALA A 160 -11.97 -12.65 8.97
N GLY A 161 -10.85 -12.16 9.49
CA GLY A 161 -10.32 -12.58 10.78
C GLY A 161 -11.31 -12.35 11.92
N LEU A 162 -11.93 -11.16 11.96
CA LEU A 162 -12.92 -10.81 12.99
C LEU A 162 -14.15 -11.72 12.93
N VAL A 163 -14.63 -12.06 11.71
CA VAL A 163 -15.77 -12.99 11.54
C VAL A 163 -15.46 -14.36 12.12
N VAL A 164 -14.23 -14.84 11.92
CA VAL A 164 -13.80 -16.16 12.41
C VAL A 164 -13.63 -16.17 13.93
N PHE A 165 -13.17 -15.06 14.50
CA PHE A 165 -12.92 -14.97 15.94
C PHE A 165 -14.19 -14.74 16.76
N GLU A 166 -14.94 -13.69 16.46
CA GLU A 166 -16.15 -13.27 17.16
C GLU A 166 -17.03 -12.40 16.25
N PRO A 167 -18.08 -12.94 15.63
CA PRO A 167 -18.92 -12.20 14.66
C PRO A 167 -19.60 -10.97 15.27
N TRP A 168 -19.85 -10.94 16.58
CA TRP A 168 -20.43 -9.79 17.28
C TRP A 168 -19.54 -8.53 17.26
N LEU A 169 -18.23 -8.69 17.18
CA LEU A 169 -17.30 -7.56 17.12
C LEU A 169 -17.46 -6.72 15.86
N ILE A 170 -17.91 -7.33 14.75
CA ILE A 170 -18.21 -6.59 13.52
C ILE A 170 -19.36 -5.61 13.72
N LEU A 171 -20.39 -6.04 14.43
CA LEU A 171 -21.56 -5.19 14.69
C LEU A 171 -21.17 -3.99 15.56
N ILE A 172 -20.36 -4.20 16.58
CA ILE A 172 -19.80 -3.14 17.43
C ILE A 172 -18.92 -2.20 16.61
N LEU A 173 -18.08 -2.73 15.72
CA LEU A 173 -17.18 -1.94 14.86
C LEU A 173 -17.97 -1.07 13.88
N ILE A 174 -19.02 -1.60 13.25
CA ILE A 174 -19.91 -0.84 12.37
C ILE A 174 -20.57 0.31 13.14
N VAL A 175 -21.09 0.02 14.34
CA VAL A 175 -21.72 1.05 15.18
C VAL A 175 -20.71 2.11 15.63
N ALA A 176 -19.48 1.73 15.94
CA ALA A 176 -18.42 2.65 16.35
C ALA A 176 -17.93 3.57 15.22
N VAL A 177 -17.97 3.09 13.97
CA VAL A 177 -17.52 3.84 12.79
C VAL A 177 -18.60 4.77 12.23
N LEU A 178 -19.90 4.45 12.45
CA LEU A 178 -21.03 5.26 12.00
C LEU A 178 -20.94 6.76 12.35
N PRO A 179 -20.58 7.18 13.59
CA PRO A 179 -20.47 8.59 13.93
C PRO A 179 -19.39 9.33 13.12
N SER A 180 -18.31 8.64 12.72
CA SER A 180 -17.24 9.23 11.93
C SER A 180 -17.65 9.56 10.49
N PHE A 181 -18.68 8.89 9.97
CA PHE A 181 -19.25 9.17 8.64
C PHE A 181 -20.35 10.25 8.68
N LEU A 182 -20.90 10.54 9.87
CA LEU A 182 -21.98 11.52 10.05
C LEU A 182 -21.48 12.89 10.46
N SER A 183 -20.19 13.03 10.80
CA SER A 183 -19.50 14.27 11.16
C SER A 183 -18.77 14.87 9.96
#